data_6aeb3afdaa3bc6f2a5383972e5a7586e
#
_entry.id   6aeb3afdaa3bc6f2a5383972e5a7586e
#
_cell.length_a   1.000
_cell.length_b   1.000
_cell.length_c   1.000
_cell.angle_alpha   90.00
_cell.angle_beta   90.00
_cell.angle_gamma   90.00
#
_symmetry.space_group_name_H-M   'P 1'
#
loop_
_entity.id
_entity.type
_entity.pdbx_description
1 polymer ?
#
loop_
_entity_poly.entity_id
_entity_poly.type
_entity_poly.pdbx_seq_one_letter_code
_entity_poly.pdbx_strand_id
1 'polypeptide(L)'
;LSITMFVLRILVPLLSTVVLVRCFVSLKRGRRKEEPVVLLEDLASGLSIPVLYWENSIGRSKSCDIVLPDSTCSRDHAVLYRRASGWMITDTNSKAGTYVNDKKIKEATQIIPGDVITMGTSRFALRRVSEGTVIQQKKKIKQPKISNKKAPSPAGLLGLTNVIHLLLTVQCCFVGGEFNAMPFIPFALLLAMSWGLYLISRKLLGRVSFEIETFGFLLSGVGIMLLCAEDFSLIYVQMGSMLLGLCLFGFLIWFMGDLKRVMKARLWIAIA
;
A
#
# COMPACT_ATOMS: atom_id res chain seq x y z
N LEU A 1 -36.24 3.98 -22.18
CA LEU A 1 -34.85 4.34 -22.47
C LEU A 1 -34.42 5.63 -21.78
N SER A 2 -35.20 6.70 -21.81
CA SER A 2 -34.84 8.00 -21.21
C SER A 2 -34.70 7.96 -19.67
N ILE A 3 -35.57 7.25 -18.97
CA ILE A 3 -35.54 7.13 -17.51
C ILE A 3 -34.32 6.32 -17.06
N THR A 4 -34.01 5.21 -17.73
CA THR A 4 -32.83 4.39 -17.42
C THR A 4 -31.53 5.16 -17.63
N MET A 5 -31.42 5.94 -18.73
CA MET A 5 -30.26 6.80 -18.98
C MET A 5 -30.11 7.93 -17.96
N PHE A 6 -31.23 8.51 -17.52
CA PHE A 6 -31.21 9.51 -16.46
C PHE A 6 -30.72 8.93 -15.13
N VAL A 7 -31.21 7.75 -14.73
CA VAL A 7 -30.76 7.06 -13.51
C VAL A 7 -29.25 6.74 -13.59
N LEU A 8 -28.75 6.27 -14.72
CA LEU A 8 -27.33 5.95 -14.90
C LEU A 8 -26.45 7.19 -14.82
N ARG A 9 -26.90 8.37 -15.31
CA ARG A 9 -26.17 9.65 -15.20
C ARG A 9 -25.94 10.08 -13.74
N ILE A 10 -26.83 9.71 -12.84
CA ILE A 10 -26.70 10.00 -11.39
C ILE A 10 -25.91 8.87 -10.70
N LEU A 11 -26.19 7.63 -11.04
CA LEU A 11 -25.61 6.46 -10.37
C LEU A 11 -24.09 6.35 -10.58
N VAL A 12 -23.60 6.61 -11.80
CA VAL A 12 -22.18 6.51 -12.12
C VAL A 12 -21.30 7.46 -11.32
N PRO A 13 -21.57 8.77 -11.24
CA PRO A 13 -20.80 9.69 -10.39
C PRO A 13 -20.86 9.32 -8.91
N LEU A 14 -22.02 8.86 -8.43
CA LEU A 14 -22.19 8.46 -7.03
C LEU A 14 -21.34 7.22 -6.71
N LEU A 15 -21.35 6.18 -7.55
CA LEU A 15 -20.50 5.01 -7.39
C LEU A 15 -19.01 5.36 -7.50
N SER A 16 -18.64 6.23 -8.45
CA SER A 16 -17.26 6.70 -8.59
C SER A 16 -16.77 7.41 -7.33
N THR A 17 -17.61 8.27 -6.75
CA THR A 17 -17.32 8.92 -5.46
C THR A 17 -17.13 7.91 -4.33
N VAL A 18 -17.96 6.86 -4.28
CA VAL A 18 -17.81 5.78 -3.29
C VAL A 18 -16.47 5.06 -3.45
N VAL A 19 -16.04 4.75 -4.68
CA VAL A 19 -14.72 4.13 -4.94
C VAL A 19 -13.61 5.05 -4.48
N LEU A 20 -13.65 6.34 -4.86
CA LEU A 20 -12.64 7.33 -4.49
C LEU A 20 -12.50 7.45 -2.97
N VAL A 21 -13.62 7.60 -2.25
CA VAL A 21 -13.62 7.70 -0.79
C VAL A 21 -13.09 6.41 -0.16
N ARG A 22 -13.46 5.24 -0.67
CA ARG A 22 -12.95 3.96 -0.16
C ARG A 22 -11.46 3.77 -0.43
N CYS A 23 -10.96 4.14 -1.61
CA CYS A 23 -9.53 4.13 -1.91
C CYS A 23 -8.78 5.09 -0.98
N PHE A 24 -9.26 6.32 -0.82
CA PHE A 24 -8.65 7.31 0.09
C PHE A 24 -8.63 6.84 1.55
N VAL A 25 -9.75 6.30 2.04
CA VAL A 25 -9.82 5.75 3.40
C VAL A 25 -8.89 4.54 3.56
N SER A 26 -8.77 3.68 2.55
CA SER A 26 -7.84 2.55 2.54
C SER A 26 -6.40 3.02 2.60
N LEU A 27 -6.01 3.99 1.78
CA LEU A 27 -4.68 4.60 1.78
C LEU A 27 -4.36 5.28 3.12
N LYS A 28 -5.30 6.05 3.68
CA LYS A 28 -5.12 6.72 4.99
C LYS A 28 -5.02 5.73 6.15
N ARG A 29 -5.72 4.60 6.07
CA ARG A 29 -5.66 3.50 7.04
C ARG A 29 -4.51 2.53 6.75
N GLY A 30 -3.81 2.70 5.68
CA GLY A 30 -2.94 1.86 4.86
C GLY A 30 -1.82 1.07 5.50
N ARG A 31 -1.78 0.92 6.82
CA ARG A 31 -0.89 -0.03 7.48
C ARG A 31 -1.65 -1.31 7.78
N ARG A 32 -1.50 -2.31 6.91
CA ARG A 32 -2.05 -3.65 7.16
C ARG A 32 -1.16 -4.34 8.20
N LYS A 33 -1.79 -4.90 9.25
CA LYS A 33 -1.11 -5.79 10.18
C LYS A 33 -0.75 -7.08 9.42
N GLU A 34 0.50 -7.45 9.48
CA GLU A 34 0.98 -8.74 8.99
C GLU A 34 1.09 -9.72 10.17
N GLU A 35 1.18 -11.01 9.87
CA GLU A 35 1.52 -11.98 10.90
C GLU A 35 2.92 -11.67 11.42
N PRO A 36 3.11 -11.57 12.75
CA PRO A 36 4.38 -11.18 13.31
C PRO A 36 5.44 -12.24 13.02
N VAL A 37 6.48 -11.85 12.31
CA VAL A 37 7.64 -12.71 12.01
C VAL A 37 8.67 -12.63 13.13
N VAL A 38 8.71 -11.49 13.84
CA VAL A 38 9.61 -11.25 14.97
C VAL A 38 8.88 -10.57 16.12
N LEU A 39 9.41 -10.74 17.31
CA LEU A 39 8.97 -10.14 18.56
C LEU A 39 10.10 -9.30 19.14
N LEU A 40 9.78 -8.20 19.81
CA LEU A 40 10.67 -7.49 20.72
C LEU A 40 10.35 -7.95 22.14
N GLU A 41 11.24 -8.73 22.73
CA GLU A 41 11.14 -9.18 24.11
C GLU A 41 11.79 -8.15 25.03
N ASP A 42 11.02 -7.55 25.90
CA ASP A 42 11.55 -6.66 26.94
C ASP A 42 12.30 -7.50 27.98
N LEU A 43 13.59 -7.28 28.10
CA LEU A 43 14.45 -8.07 29.01
C LEU A 43 14.20 -7.78 30.49
N ALA A 44 13.57 -6.65 30.84
CA ALA A 44 13.23 -6.31 32.21
C ALA A 44 11.93 -6.96 32.66
N SER A 45 10.89 -6.98 31.80
CA SER A 45 9.56 -7.49 32.14
C SER A 45 9.24 -8.84 31.54
N GLY A 46 10.04 -9.35 30.60
CA GLY A 46 9.78 -10.57 29.83
C GLY A 46 8.58 -10.45 28.87
N LEU A 47 8.05 -9.23 28.67
CA LEU A 47 6.93 -8.99 27.77
C LEU A 47 7.38 -9.04 26.33
N SER A 48 6.67 -9.80 25.51
CA SER A 48 6.91 -9.88 24.06
C SER A 48 5.97 -8.96 23.30
N ILE A 49 6.52 -8.01 22.57
CA ILE A 49 5.81 -7.04 21.74
C ILE A 49 5.88 -7.52 20.28
N PRO A 50 4.76 -7.87 19.63
CA PRO A 50 4.78 -8.32 18.25
C PRO A 50 5.09 -7.16 17.30
N VAL A 51 6.00 -7.38 16.35
CA VAL A 51 6.31 -6.45 15.26
C VAL A 51 5.36 -6.76 14.12
N LEU A 52 4.36 -5.87 13.93
CA LEU A 52 3.20 -6.13 13.07
C LEU A 52 3.29 -5.52 11.68
N TYR A 53 4.25 -4.64 11.44
CA TYR A 53 4.39 -3.90 10.20
C TYR A 53 5.78 -4.06 9.59
N TRP A 54 5.89 -3.81 8.29
CA TRP A 54 7.18 -3.75 7.61
C TRP A 54 8.06 -2.59 8.10
N GLU A 55 7.42 -1.55 8.60
CA GLU A 55 8.05 -0.39 9.22
C GLU A 55 7.27 -0.05 10.49
N ASN A 56 7.96 0.00 11.61
CA ASN A 56 7.39 0.25 12.93
C ASN A 56 8.12 1.40 13.58
N SER A 57 7.40 2.47 13.89
CA SER A 57 7.89 3.56 14.73
C SER A 57 7.92 3.12 16.19
N ILE A 58 9.04 3.43 16.87
CA ILE A 58 9.25 3.08 18.28
C ILE A 58 9.52 4.37 19.05
N GLY A 59 8.83 4.55 20.17
CA GLY A 59 9.06 5.71 21.01
C GLY A 59 8.02 5.86 22.12
N ARG A 60 8.14 6.94 22.90
CA ARG A 60 7.24 7.23 24.01
C ARG A 60 5.89 7.82 23.57
N SER A 61 5.80 8.32 22.35
CA SER A 61 4.55 8.88 21.83
C SER A 61 3.48 7.79 21.65
N LYS A 62 2.23 8.12 22.00
CA LYS A 62 1.08 7.25 21.73
C LYS A 62 0.78 7.08 20.23
N SER A 63 1.41 7.90 19.38
CA SER A 63 1.32 7.80 17.92
C SER A 63 2.26 6.74 17.33
N CYS A 64 3.27 6.27 18.09
CA CYS A 64 4.18 5.21 17.66
C CYS A 64 3.46 3.87 17.56
N ASP A 65 3.93 3.01 16.66
CA ASP A 65 3.44 1.64 16.49
C ASP A 65 3.82 0.76 17.70
N ILE A 66 5.02 1.00 18.25
CA ILE A 66 5.52 0.39 19.47
C ILE A 66 5.75 1.49 20.49
N VAL A 67 4.85 1.56 21.47
CA VAL A 67 4.89 2.60 22.51
C VAL A 67 5.70 2.08 23.70
N LEU A 68 6.78 2.78 24.02
CA LEU A 68 7.61 2.51 25.19
C LEU A 68 7.26 3.48 26.31
N PRO A 69 6.75 3.01 27.47
CA PRO A 69 6.38 3.86 28.59
C PRO A 69 7.58 4.30 29.42
N ASP A 70 8.72 4.56 28.77
CA ASP A 70 9.98 4.98 29.39
C ASP A 70 10.19 6.48 29.19
N SER A 71 10.36 7.23 30.28
CA SER A 71 10.57 8.68 30.26
C SER A 71 11.90 9.08 29.61
N THR A 72 12.89 8.20 29.60
CA THR A 72 14.20 8.42 28.97
C THR A 72 14.14 8.21 27.46
N CYS A 73 13.11 7.54 26.96
CA CYS A 73 12.85 7.36 25.55
C CYS A 73 12.32 8.66 24.91
N SER A 74 12.80 9.01 23.73
CA SER A 74 12.26 10.12 22.93
C SER A 74 10.83 9.82 22.46
N ARG A 75 10.04 10.86 22.13
CA ARG A 75 8.67 10.69 21.61
C ARG A 75 8.67 9.83 20.37
N ASP A 76 9.53 10.14 19.41
CA ASP A 76 9.89 9.35 18.25
C ASP A 76 11.36 8.99 18.43
N HIS A 77 11.69 7.74 18.73
CA HIS A 77 13.04 7.33 19.13
C HIS A 77 13.79 6.61 18.04
N ALA A 78 13.17 5.60 17.46
CA ALA A 78 13.76 4.75 16.42
C ALA A 78 12.69 4.23 15.47
N VAL A 79 13.13 3.76 14.30
CA VAL A 79 12.29 3.05 13.34
C VAL A 79 12.90 1.67 13.09
N LEU A 80 12.10 0.64 13.31
CA LEU A 80 12.39 -0.76 13.01
C LEU A 80 11.69 -1.16 11.72
N TYR A 81 12.44 -1.55 10.69
CA TYR A 81 11.87 -1.86 9.40
C TYR A 81 12.52 -3.06 8.73
N ARG A 82 11.78 -3.71 7.84
CA ARG A 82 12.23 -4.89 7.11
C ARG A 82 12.70 -4.51 5.71
N ARG A 83 13.87 -5.03 5.31
CA ARG A 83 14.43 -4.98 3.95
C ARG A 83 14.62 -6.39 3.41
N ALA A 84 14.96 -6.50 2.12
CA ALA A 84 15.32 -7.79 1.53
C ALA A 84 16.51 -8.46 2.24
N SER A 85 17.41 -7.66 2.82
CA SER A 85 18.57 -8.10 3.61
C SER A 85 18.23 -8.52 5.05
N GLY A 86 17.01 -8.32 5.52
CA GLY A 86 16.59 -8.61 6.89
C GLY A 86 16.01 -7.41 7.63
N TRP A 87 16.02 -7.47 8.96
CA TRP A 87 15.55 -6.38 9.81
C TRP A 87 16.62 -5.32 9.98
N MET A 88 16.21 -4.06 9.94
CA MET A 88 17.05 -2.88 10.09
C MET A 88 16.47 -1.98 11.16
N ILE A 89 17.34 -1.35 11.94
CA ILE A 89 16.95 -0.29 12.88
C ILE A 89 17.70 1.00 12.58
N THR A 90 17.01 2.11 12.69
CA THR A 90 17.62 3.45 12.58
C THR A 90 17.14 4.34 13.72
N ASP A 91 18.05 5.14 14.24
CA ASP A 91 17.74 6.17 15.23
C ASP A 91 17.11 7.40 14.55
N THR A 92 16.11 8.01 15.17
CA THR A 92 15.43 9.21 14.64
C THR A 92 15.91 10.49 15.33
N ASN A 93 17.19 10.59 15.57
CA ASN A 93 17.80 11.71 16.32
C ASN A 93 17.29 11.77 17.77
N SER A 94 17.28 10.63 18.43
CA SER A 94 16.80 10.50 19.79
C SER A 94 17.79 11.12 20.80
N LYS A 95 17.27 11.61 21.95
CA LYS A 95 18.11 12.24 22.99
C LYS A 95 19.10 11.27 23.64
N ALA A 96 18.63 10.04 23.95
CA ALA A 96 19.44 9.00 24.57
C ALA A 96 20.29 8.21 23.56
N GLY A 97 19.93 8.24 22.27
CA GLY A 97 20.52 7.39 21.25
C GLY A 97 19.97 5.96 21.29
N THR A 98 20.09 5.28 20.17
CA THR A 98 19.76 3.85 20.02
C THR A 98 21.06 3.06 20.00
N TYR A 99 21.07 1.91 20.70
CA TYR A 99 22.22 1.03 20.76
C TYR A 99 21.82 -0.38 20.33
N VAL A 100 22.71 -1.07 19.61
CA VAL A 100 22.58 -2.48 19.25
C VAL A 100 23.80 -3.21 19.82
N ASN A 101 23.57 -4.20 20.68
CA ASN A 101 24.61 -4.93 21.41
C ASN A 101 25.61 -3.96 22.08
N ASP A 102 25.07 -2.99 22.80
CA ASP A 102 25.77 -1.94 23.54
C ASP A 102 26.63 -0.97 22.68
N LYS A 103 26.53 -1.06 21.32
CA LYS A 103 27.16 -0.11 20.39
C LYS A 103 26.14 0.91 19.91
N LYS A 104 26.46 2.20 20.08
CA LYS A 104 25.60 3.29 19.59
C LYS A 104 25.56 3.27 18.06
N ILE A 105 24.35 3.24 17.49
CA ILE A 105 24.17 3.32 16.06
C ILE A 105 24.11 4.78 15.59
N LYS A 106 24.73 5.08 14.46
CA LYS A 106 24.69 6.41 13.80
C LYS A 106 23.93 6.33 12.47
N GLU A 107 23.88 5.16 11.88
CA GLU A 107 23.24 4.87 10.61
C GLU A 107 22.32 3.66 10.75
N ALA A 108 21.54 3.41 9.69
CA ALA A 108 20.69 2.23 9.62
C ALA A 108 21.51 0.95 9.79
N THR A 109 21.26 0.21 10.86
CA THR A 109 22.04 -0.95 11.28
C THR A 109 21.18 -2.20 11.11
N GLN A 110 21.77 -3.23 10.51
CA GLN A 110 21.10 -4.53 10.41
C GLN A 110 21.09 -5.23 11.77
N ILE A 111 19.94 -5.82 12.09
CA ILE A 111 19.76 -6.60 13.32
C ILE A 111 19.26 -8.01 12.99
N ILE A 112 19.71 -8.95 13.78
CA ILE A 112 19.34 -10.37 13.65
C ILE A 112 18.63 -10.84 14.93
N PRO A 113 17.84 -11.91 14.87
CA PRO A 113 17.27 -12.52 16.06
C PRO A 113 18.36 -12.90 17.07
N GLY A 114 18.21 -12.43 18.31
CA GLY A 114 19.20 -12.57 19.37
C GLY A 114 19.90 -11.24 19.72
N ASP A 115 19.91 -10.26 18.82
CA ASP A 115 20.47 -8.95 19.11
C ASP A 115 19.66 -8.20 20.16
N VAL A 116 20.38 -7.45 21.00
CA VAL A 116 19.80 -6.62 22.06
C VAL A 116 19.79 -5.16 21.61
N ILE A 117 18.60 -4.57 21.62
CA ILE A 117 18.37 -3.19 21.27
C ILE A 117 18.14 -2.40 22.57
N THR A 118 18.90 -1.34 22.80
CA THR A 118 18.75 -0.46 23.97
C THR A 118 18.28 0.92 23.52
N MET A 119 17.20 1.40 24.12
CA MET A 119 16.59 2.71 23.87
C MET A 119 16.22 3.36 25.21
N GLY A 120 16.95 4.39 25.60
CA GLY A 120 16.85 4.93 26.97
C GLY A 120 17.30 3.90 28.00
N THR A 121 16.45 3.62 29.00
CA THR A 121 16.68 2.56 30.01
C THR A 121 16.10 1.22 29.59
N SER A 122 15.31 1.15 28.53
CA SER A 122 14.63 -0.05 28.06
C SER A 122 15.54 -0.89 27.15
N ARG A 123 15.59 -2.20 27.39
CA ARG A 123 16.39 -3.18 26.63
C ARG A 123 15.48 -4.25 26.06
N PHE A 124 15.59 -4.49 24.75
CA PHE A 124 14.76 -5.44 24.01
C PHE A 124 15.63 -6.44 23.27
N ALA A 125 15.30 -7.72 23.35
CA ALA A 125 15.88 -8.74 22.48
C ALA A 125 14.97 -8.97 21.27
N LEU A 126 15.54 -9.01 20.07
CA LEU A 126 14.82 -9.40 18.87
C LEU A 126 14.68 -10.93 18.86
N ARG A 127 13.45 -11.45 18.80
CA ARG A 127 13.16 -12.90 18.77
C ARG A 127 12.38 -13.26 17.52
N ARG A 128 12.61 -14.46 16.97
CA ARG A 128 11.71 -15.04 15.95
C ARG A 128 10.45 -15.59 16.62
N VAL A 129 9.33 -15.49 15.94
CA VAL A 129 8.12 -16.22 16.31
C VAL A 129 8.33 -17.68 15.93
N SER A 130 8.39 -18.56 16.92
CA SER A 130 8.34 -20.02 16.70
C SER A 130 6.90 -20.50 16.77
N GLU A 131 6.55 -21.53 15.99
CA GLU A 131 5.27 -22.22 16.12
C GLU A 131 5.12 -22.70 17.59
N GLY A 132 4.08 -22.20 18.26
CA GLY A 132 3.83 -22.50 19.68
C GLY A 132 4.17 -21.38 20.66
N THR A 133 4.73 -20.26 20.22
CA THR A 133 4.96 -19.10 21.09
C THR A 133 3.62 -18.46 21.46
N VAL A 134 3.15 -18.72 22.69
CA VAL A 134 1.97 -18.03 23.24
C VAL A 134 2.35 -16.58 23.46
N ILE A 135 1.86 -15.69 22.59
CA ILE A 135 2.01 -14.24 22.73
C ILE A 135 1.15 -13.83 23.94
N GLN A 136 1.77 -13.77 25.13
CA GLN A 136 1.09 -13.24 26.32
C GLN A 136 0.89 -11.75 26.14
N GLN A 137 -0.22 -11.39 25.51
CA GLN A 137 -0.73 -10.01 25.56
C GLN A 137 -1.24 -9.71 26.95
N LYS A 138 -0.38 -9.20 27.83
CA LYS A 138 -0.86 -8.56 29.06
C LYS A 138 -1.75 -7.36 28.68
N LYS A 139 -3.01 -7.47 29.05
CA LYS A 139 -4.17 -6.60 28.82
C LYS A 139 -4.01 -5.18 29.35
N LYS A 140 -3.02 -4.37 28.91
CA LYS A 140 -2.96 -2.93 29.30
C LYS A 140 -1.95 -2.04 28.53
N ILE A 141 -1.49 -2.43 27.36
CA ILE A 141 -1.03 -1.40 26.43
C ILE A 141 -2.28 -1.08 25.59
N LYS A 142 -2.92 0.06 25.85
CA LYS A 142 -3.97 0.59 24.98
C LYS A 142 -3.31 0.88 23.63
N GLN A 143 -3.20 -0.17 22.80
CA GLN A 143 -2.95 0.07 21.37
C GLN A 143 -4.02 1.04 20.88
N PRO A 144 -3.65 2.07 20.10
CA PRO A 144 -4.66 2.94 19.55
C PRO A 144 -5.73 2.04 18.93
N LYS A 145 -7.00 2.30 19.25
CA LYS A 145 -8.16 1.60 18.68
C LYS A 145 -8.14 1.83 17.17
N ILE A 146 -7.27 1.10 16.46
CA ILE A 146 -7.37 1.00 15.02
C ILE A 146 -8.65 0.22 14.80
N SER A 147 -9.64 0.92 14.30
CA SER A 147 -10.96 0.40 13.98
C SER A 147 -10.81 -0.97 13.31
N ASN A 148 -11.39 -2.01 13.92
CA ASN A 148 -11.42 -3.40 13.38
C ASN A 148 -12.29 -3.53 12.11
N LYS A 149 -12.61 -2.42 11.43
CA LYS A 149 -13.25 -2.47 10.13
C LYS A 149 -12.22 -2.98 9.13
N LYS A 150 -12.44 -4.21 8.66
CA LYS A 150 -11.66 -4.81 7.56
C LYS A 150 -11.48 -3.77 6.45
N ALA A 151 -10.24 -3.51 6.09
CA ALA A 151 -9.96 -2.69 4.90
C ALA A 151 -10.67 -3.34 3.70
N PRO A 152 -11.27 -2.56 2.79
CA PRO A 152 -11.90 -3.11 1.60
C PRO A 152 -10.88 -3.95 0.82
N SER A 153 -11.31 -5.11 0.32
CA SER A 153 -10.42 -5.95 -0.47
C SER A 153 -10.03 -5.24 -1.78
N PRO A 154 -8.76 -5.24 -2.18
CA PRO A 154 -8.35 -4.61 -3.44
C PRO A 154 -9.09 -5.15 -4.66
N ALA A 155 -9.33 -6.47 -4.70
CA ALA A 155 -10.14 -7.10 -5.74
C ALA A 155 -11.58 -6.57 -5.76
N GLY A 156 -12.17 -6.33 -4.58
CA GLY A 156 -13.53 -5.77 -4.49
C GLY A 156 -13.61 -4.32 -5.00
N LEU A 157 -12.57 -3.50 -4.71
CA LEU A 157 -12.49 -2.13 -5.24
C LEU A 157 -12.32 -2.13 -6.77
N LEU A 158 -11.44 -2.99 -7.29
CA LEU A 158 -11.22 -3.15 -8.72
C LEU A 158 -12.50 -3.64 -9.42
N GLY A 159 -13.18 -4.64 -8.83
CA GLY A 159 -14.46 -5.13 -9.34
C GLY A 159 -15.53 -4.04 -9.42
N LEU A 160 -15.64 -3.20 -8.38
CA LEU A 160 -16.58 -2.07 -8.38
C LEU A 160 -16.22 -1.04 -9.46
N THR A 161 -14.93 -0.76 -9.67
CA THR A 161 -14.45 0.10 -10.76
C THR A 161 -14.86 -0.45 -12.13
N ASN A 162 -14.72 -1.76 -12.34
CA ASN A 162 -15.13 -2.39 -13.60
C ASN A 162 -16.65 -2.36 -13.81
N VAL A 163 -17.45 -2.44 -12.75
CA VAL A 163 -18.91 -2.23 -12.83
C VAL A 163 -19.23 -0.80 -13.28
N ILE A 164 -18.52 0.20 -12.78
CA ILE A 164 -18.68 1.60 -13.21
C ILE A 164 -18.36 1.73 -14.71
N HIS A 165 -17.23 1.14 -15.16
CA HIS A 165 -16.85 1.16 -16.58
C HIS A 165 -17.89 0.45 -17.45
N LEU A 166 -18.46 -0.68 -16.99
CA LEU A 166 -19.53 -1.37 -17.71
C LEU A 166 -20.78 -0.49 -17.86
N LEU A 167 -21.20 0.21 -16.79
CA LEU A 167 -22.33 1.11 -16.84
C LEU A 167 -22.11 2.27 -17.80
N LEU A 168 -20.88 2.85 -17.82
CA LEU A 168 -20.51 3.87 -18.80
C LEU A 168 -20.50 3.33 -20.22
N THR A 169 -19.97 2.12 -20.43
CA THR A 169 -19.97 1.45 -21.74
C THR A 169 -21.38 1.28 -22.26
N VAL A 170 -22.31 0.81 -21.42
CA VAL A 170 -23.71 0.67 -21.79
C VAL A 170 -24.31 2.05 -22.18
N GLN A 171 -23.99 3.12 -21.45
CA GLN A 171 -24.43 4.46 -21.84
C GLN A 171 -23.89 4.88 -23.21
N CYS A 172 -22.59 4.64 -23.46
CA CYS A 172 -21.95 4.97 -24.75
C CYS A 172 -22.56 4.21 -25.93
N CYS A 173 -23.02 2.95 -25.69
CA CYS A 173 -23.67 2.15 -26.74
C CYS A 173 -24.97 2.77 -27.29
N PHE A 174 -25.59 3.67 -26.56
CA PHE A 174 -26.85 4.35 -26.95
C PHE A 174 -26.68 5.85 -27.28
N VAL A 175 -25.44 6.33 -27.35
CA VAL A 175 -25.14 7.69 -27.83
C VAL A 175 -25.44 7.73 -29.33
N GLY A 176 -26.35 8.63 -29.75
CA GLY A 176 -26.79 8.71 -31.16
C GLY A 176 -28.12 8.04 -31.46
N GLY A 177 -28.77 7.40 -30.47
CA GLY A 177 -30.14 6.86 -30.58
C GLY A 177 -30.23 5.42 -31.08
N GLU A 178 -29.21 4.91 -31.76
CA GLU A 178 -29.10 3.51 -32.19
C GLU A 178 -28.10 2.75 -31.32
N PHE A 179 -28.28 1.44 -31.17
CA PHE A 179 -27.37 0.60 -30.41
C PHE A 179 -26.08 0.35 -31.20
N ASN A 180 -24.95 0.73 -30.62
CA ASN A 180 -23.63 0.45 -31.16
C ASN A 180 -22.82 -0.37 -30.14
N ALA A 181 -22.36 -1.55 -30.53
CA ALA A 181 -21.58 -2.45 -29.66
C ALA A 181 -20.08 -2.13 -29.61
N MET A 182 -19.58 -1.21 -30.44
CA MET A 182 -18.14 -0.86 -30.50
C MET A 182 -17.52 -0.46 -29.13
N PRO A 183 -18.20 0.27 -28.22
CA PRO A 183 -17.65 0.62 -26.90
C PRO A 183 -17.30 -0.58 -26.01
N PHE A 184 -17.78 -1.78 -26.29
CA PHE A 184 -17.39 -2.99 -25.55
C PHE A 184 -15.93 -3.41 -25.82
N ILE A 185 -15.34 -3.02 -26.95
CA ILE A 185 -13.94 -3.34 -27.29
C ILE A 185 -12.97 -2.68 -26.29
N PRO A 186 -12.97 -1.34 -26.10
CA PRO A 186 -12.09 -0.70 -25.10
C PRO A 186 -12.43 -1.12 -23.67
N PHE A 187 -13.69 -1.42 -23.37
CA PHE A 187 -14.06 -1.97 -22.05
C PHE A 187 -13.38 -3.32 -21.78
N ALA A 188 -13.42 -4.24 -22.74
CA ALA A 188 -12.79 -5.57 -22.60
C ALA A 188 -11.27 -5.45 -22.42
N LEU A 189 -10.63 -4.53 -23.16
CA LEU A 189 -9.21 -4.24 -23.02
C LEU A 189 -8.87 -3.64 -21.63
N LEU A 190 -9.66 -2.68 -21.16
CA LEU A 190 -9.51 -2.11 -19.80
C LEU A 190 -9.65 -3.18 -18.72
N LEU A 191 -10.64 -4.07 -18.87
CA LEU A 191 -10.86 -5.19 -17.96
C LEU A 191 -9.63 -6.11 -17.93
N ALA A 192 -9.13 -6.51 -19.10
CA ALA A 192 -7.96 -7.38 -19.22
C ALA A 192 -6.71 -6.73 -18.62
N MET A 193 -6.45 -5.44 -18.91
CA MET A 193 -5.30 -4.69 -18.39
C MET A 193 -5.36 -4.54 -16.88
N SER A 194 -6.53 -4.21 -16.32
CA SER A 194 -6.69 -3.98 -14.87
C SER A 194 -6.52 -5.26 -14.07
N TRP A 195 -7.15 -6.36 -14.48
CA TRP A 195 -6.99 -7.66 -13.83
C TRP A 195 -5.63 -8.29 -14.10
N GLY A 196 -5.06 -8.11 -15.30
CA GLY A 196 -3.71 -8.53 -15.62
C GLY A 196 -2.68 -7.89 -14.69
N LEU A 197 -2.71 -6.56 -14.54
CA LEU A 197 -1.81 -5.85 -13.63
C LEU A 197 -2.06 -6.26 -12.17
N TYR A 198 -3.31 -6.45 -11.75
CA TYR A 198 -3.64 -6.91 -10.41
C TYR A 198 -3.03 -8.30 -10.11
N LEU A 199 -3.17 -9.25 -11.03
CA LEU A 199 -2.62 -10.60 -10.87
C LEU A 199 -1.08 -10.59 -10.87
N ILE A 200 -0.45 -9.81 -11.75
CA ILE A 200 0.99 -9.61 -11.79
C ILE A 200 1.48 -9.00 -10.46
N SER A 201 0.86 -7.92 -10.00
CA SER A 201 1.22 -7.25 -8.74
C SER A 201 1.12 -8.19 -7.54
N ARG A 202 0.08 -9.04 -7.51
CA ARG A 202 -0.12 -9.99 -6.42
C ARG A 202 0.82 -11.18 -6.46
N LYS A 203 1.01 -11.81 -7.65
CA LYS A 203 1.78 -13.05 -7.79
C LYS A 203 3.29 -12.82 -7.88
N LEU A 204 3.73 -11.80 -8.64
CA LEU A 204 5.16 -11.56 -8.87
C LEU A 204 5.76 -10.60 -7.84
N LEU A 205 5.01 -9.57 -7.42
CA LEU A 205 5.51 -8.53 -6.52
C LEU A 205 5.10 -8.76 -5.06
N GLY A 206 4.22 -9.74 -4.79
CA GLY A 206 3.71 -9.99 -3.44
C GLY A 206 2.98 -8.79 -2.81
N ARG A 207 2.56 -7.80 -3.64
CA ARG A 207 1.91 -6.57 -3.15
C ARG A 207 0.50 -6.86 -2.67
N VAL A 208 0.16 -6.32 -1.52
CA VAL A 208 -1.16 -6.47 -0.89
C VAL A 208 -2.08 -5.30 -1.22
N SER A 209 -1.52 -4.11 -1.48
CA SER A 209 -2.24 -2.89 -1.80
C SER A 209 -2.32 -2.68 -3.32
N PHE A 210 -3.48 -2.23 -3.81
CA PHE A 210 -3.74 -1.95 -5.24
C PHE A 210 -4.66 -0.73 -5.41
N GLU A 211 -4.73 0.13 -4.40
CA GLU A 211 -5.66 1.26 -4.35
C GLU A 211 -5.30 2.36 -5.34
N ILE A 212 -4.00 2.66 -5.48
CA ILE A 212 -3.50 3.71 -6.39
C ILE A 212 -3.74 3.30 -7.84
N GLU A 213 -3.43 2.05 -8.17
CA GLU A 213 -3.65 1.48 -9.49
C GLU A 213 -5.16 1.45 -9.83
N THR A 214 -6.01 1.06 -8.87
CA THR A 214 -7.48 1.08 -9.03
C THR A 214 -7.99 2.49 -9.31
N PHE A 215 -7.45 3.49 -8.61
CA PHE A 215 -7.76 4.89 -8.86
C PHE A 215 -7.34 5.34 -10.27
N GLY A 216 -6.13 4.98 -10.70
CA GLY A 216 -5.64 5.25 -12.05
C GLY A 216 -6.53 4.62 -13.13
N PHE A 217 -6.93 3.35 -12.94
CA PHE A 217 -7.87 2.68 -13.86
C PHE A 217 -9.25 3.32 -13.88
N LEU A 218 -9.77 3.78 -12.73
CA LEU A 218 -11.04 4.48 -12.68
C LEU A 218 -11.01 5.74 -13.54
N LEU A 219 -10.00 6.59 -13.38
CA LEU A 219 -9.88 7.84 -14.14
C LEU A 219 -9.65 7.58 -15.63
N SER A 220 -8.72 6.67 -15.96
CA SER A 220 -8.43 6.33 -17.36
C SER A 220 -9.64 5.72 -18.06
N GLY A 221 -10.39 4.86 -17.38
CA GLY A 221 -11.59 4.24 -17.94
C GLY A 221 -12.71 5.24 -18.17
N VAL A 222 -12.93 6.19 -17.25
CA VAL A 222 -13.89 7.30 -17.48
C VAL A 222 -13.46 8.12 -18.69
N GLY A 223 -12.18 8.47 -18.82
CA GLY A 223 -11.65 9.22 -19.97
C GLY A 223 -11.86 8.49 -21.30
N ILE A 224 -11.58 7.19 -21.35
CA ILE A 224 -11.78 6.36 -22.55
C ILE A 224 -13.26 6.28 -22.92
N MET A 225 -14.17 6.12 -21.95
CA MET A 225 -15.61 6.08 -22.24
C MET A 225 -16.16 7.42 -22.70
N LEU A 226 -15.60 8.54 -22.24
CA LEU A 226 -15.95 9.87 -22.76
C LEU A 226 -15.51 10.02 -24.23
N LEU A 227 -14.29 9.60 -24.56
CA LEU A 227 -13.80 9.57 -25.95
C LEU A 227 -14.64 8.66 -26.85
N CYS A 228 -15.13 7.53 -26.34
CA CYS A 228 -16.06 6.67 -27.09
C CYS A 228 -17.36 7.38 -27.50
N ALA A 229 -17.80 8.35 -26.73
CA ALA A 229 -19.01 9.11 -26.99
C ALA A 229 -18.79 10.26 -27.99
N GLU A 230 -17.56 10.78 -28.09
CA GLU A 230 -17.22 11.93 -28.96
C GLU A 230 -16.58 11.49 -30.28
N ASP A 231 -15.45 10.78 -30.21
CA ASP A 231 -14.71 10.35 -31.40
C ASP A 231 -14.03 9.00 -31.15
N PHE A 232 -14.59 7.97 -31.79
CA PHE A 232 -14.09 6.59 -31.64
C PHE A 232 -12.68 6.41 -32.21
N SER A 233 -12.23 7.24 -33.15
CA SER A 233 -10.89 7.12 -33.77
C SER A 233 -9.76 7.39 -32.79
N LEU A 234 -9.96 8.25 -31.80
CA LEU A 234 -8.97 8.61 -30.77
C LEU A 234 -8.76 7.53 -29.73
N ILE A 235 -9.65 6.54 -29.65
CA ILE A 235 -9.57 5.47 -28.65
C ILE A 235 -8.29 4.64 -28.82
N TYR A 236 -7.88 4.35 -30.02
CA TYR A 236 -6.67 3.57 -30.28
C TYR A 236 -5.42 4.27 -29.77
N VAL A 237 -5.34 5.59 -29.93
CA VAL A 237 -4.24 6.42 -29.41
C VAL A 237 -4.25 6.40 -27.87
N GLN A 238 -5.43 6.58 -27.27
CA GLN A 238 -5.57 6.59 -25.81
C GLN A 238 -5.26 5.22 -25.20
N MET A 239 -5.72 4.15 -25.80
CA MET A 239 -5.39 2.78 -25.36
C MET A 239 -3.90 2.47 -25.50
N GLY A 240 -3.28 2.92 -26.61
CA GLY A 240 -1.84 2.81 -26.84
C GLY A 240 -1.03 3.55 -25.76
N SER A 241 -1.41 4.80 -25.46
CA SER A 241 -0.75 5.60 -24.41
C SER A 241 -0.91 4.98 -23.02
N MET A 242 -2.07 4.40 -22.72
CA MET A 242 -2.30 3.69 -21.46
C MET A 242 -1.44 2.42 -21.36
N LEU A 243 -1.32 1.64 -22.44
CA LEU A 243 -0.46 0.47 -22.49
C LEU A 243 1.01 0.85 -22.28
N LEU A 244 1.47 1.92 -22.96
CA LEU A 244 2.81 2.45 -22.77
C LEU A 244 3.05 2.88 -21.31
N GLY A 245 2.09 3.58 -20.72
CA GLY A 245 2.15 3.97 -19.30
C GLY A 245 2.26 2.77 -18.34
N LEU A 246 1.52 1.69 -18.60
CA LEU A 246 1.61 0.44 -17.82
C LEU A 246 2.97 -0.25 -18.00
N CYS A 247 3.53 -0.25 -19.22
CA CYS A 247 4.88 -0.78 -19.47
C CYS A 247 5.94 0.03 -18.72
N LEU A 248 5.87 1.37 -18.76
CA LEU A 248 6.76 2.24 -18.02
C LEU A 248 6.62 2.04 -16.50
N PHE A 249 5.40 1.92 -16.00
CA PHE A 249 5.14 1.65 -14.59
C PHE A 249 5.75 0.30 -14.15
N GLY A 250 5.55 -0.75 -14.93
CA GLY A 250 6.17 -2.06 -14.68
C GLY A 250 7.69 -2.00 -14.70
N PHE A 251 8.27 -1.28 -15.67
CA PHE A 251 9.71 -1.04 -15.74
C PHE A 251 10.24 -0.30 -14.50
N LEU A 252 9.55 0.76 -14.06
CA LEU A 252 9.94 1.52 -12.87
C LEU A 252 9.90 0.65 -11.60
N ILE A 253 8.87 -0.17 -11.42
CA ILE A 253 8.79 -1.10 -10.28
C ILE A 253 9.97 -2.08 -10.32
N TRP A 254 10.26 -2.67 -11.48
CA TRP A 254 11.39 -3.59 -11.63
C TRP A 254 12.73 -2.89 -11.40
N PHE A 255 12.89 -1.67 -11.92
CA PHE A 255 14.12 -0.88 -11.77
C PHE A 255 14.35 -0.48 -10.30
N MET A 256 13.33 0.01 -9.60
CA MET A 256 13.40 0.42 -8.20
C MET A 256 13.46 -0.76 -7.22
N GLY A 257 13.14 -1.96 -7.65
CA GLY A 257 13.21 -3.18 -6.83
C GLY A 257 14.64 -3.56 -6.41
N ASP A 258 15.68 -3.02 -7.07
CA ASP A 258 17.08 -3.25 -6.73
C ASP A 258 17.84 -1.94 -6.52
N LEU A 259 18.18 -1.67 -5.25
CA LEU A 259 18.88 -0.45 -4.86
C LEU A 259 20.23 -0.27 -5.58
N LYS A 260 20.92 -1.37 -5.91
CA LYS A 260 22.21 -1.31 -6.65
C LYS A 260 22.04 -0.75 -8.06
N ARG A 261 20.92 -1.07 -8.74
CA ARG A 261 20.59 -0.50 -10.07
C ARG A 261 20.31 0.99 -9.95
N VAL A 262 19.53 1.39 -8.98
CA VAL A 262 19.20 2.81 -8.72
C VAL A 262 20.48 3.60 -8.40
N MET A 263 21.35 3.07 -7.56
CA MET A 263 22.63 3.72 -7.22
C MET A 263 23.57 3.86 -8.40
N LYS A 264 23.65 2.87 -9.29
CA LYS A 264 24.42 2.98 -10.55
C LYS A 264 23.85 4.05 -11.50
N ALA A 265 22.55 4.17 -11.54
CA ALA A 265 21.85 5.12 -12.42
C ALA A 265 21.70 6.53 -11.82
N ARG A 266 22.11 6.75 -10.54
CA ARG A 266 21.90 8.02 -9.83
C ARG A 266 22.39 9.27 -10.57
N LEU A 267 23.53 9.16 -11.24
CA LEU A 267 24.12 10.26 -12.03
C LEU A 267 23.23 10.60 -13.23
N TRP A 268 22.75 9.60 -13.95
CA TRP A 268 21.86 9.77 -15.10
C TRP A 268 20.49 10.31 -14.69
N ILE A 269 19.95 9.85 -13.55
CA ILE A 269 18.68 10.33 -12.98
C ILE A 269 18.78 11.78 -12.49
N ALA A 270 19.98 12.19 -12.02
CA ALA A 270 20.20 13.58 -11.56
C ALA A 270 20.41 14.58 -12.72
N ILE A 271 20.71 14.09 -13.92
CA ILE A 271 20.93 14.92 -15.13
C ILE A 271 19.63 15.06 -15.95
N ALA A 272 18.70 14.07 -15.86
CA ALA A 272 17.41 14.09 -16.53
C ALA A 272 16.36 14.88 -15.77
#